data_4dcfe92510e2f37373c3dcf8a55a1470
#
_entry.id   4dcfe92510e2f37373c3dcf8a55a1470
#
_cell.length_a   1.000
_cell.length_b   1.000
_cell.length_c   1.000
_cell.angle_alpha   90.00
_cell.angle_beta   90.00
_cell.angle_gamma   90.00
#
_symmetry.space_group_name_H-M   'P 1'
#
loop_
_entity.id
_entity.type
_entity.pdbx_description
1 polymer ?
#
loop_
_entity_poly.entity_id
_entity_poly.type
_entity_poly.pdbx_seq_one_letter_code
_entity_poly.pdbx_strand_id
1 'polypeptide(L)'
;MTKKVNLVTSAGADVSTVNEAVSQRIKLYRKQKKLSLDELSRRANISKGMLVEIEGCKANPSIALLCRLAAAMGVSVADFVDVSIKPDVHIITEAEIPELWRGDKGGSARLLAGSDGPDMTELWLWEMLPGEKFHSTGHPSGTLELLYVQSGTLTLGVKETVYKVNSGCSATAKTDVPHFYENQEESPLNFIMTVNEKAS
;
A
#
# COMPACT_ATOMS: atom_id res chain seq x y z
N MET A 1 -43.16 6.89 28.07
CA MET A 1 -42.82 6.85 26.61
C MET A 1 -41.48 6.15 26.42
N THR A 2 -41.51 4.87 26.14
CA THR A 2 -40.31 4.00 26.01
C THR A 2 -39.82 4.09 24.57
N LYS A 3 -38.66 4.69 24.35
CA LYS A 3 -37.98 4.64 23.03
C LYS A 3 -37.55 3.21 22.75
N LYS A 4 -38.15 2.58 21.74
CA LYS A 4 -37.63 1.32 21.15
C LYS A 4 -36.32 1.62 20.49
N VAL A 5 -35.24 1.05 21.02
CA VAL A 5 -33.94 0.94 20.34
C VAL A 5 -34.09 -0.18 19.31
N ASN A 6 -34.15 0.18 18.04
CA ASN A 6 -34.03 -0.80 16.96
C ASN A 6 -32.55 -1.23 16.88
N LEU A 7 -32.23 -2.34 17.48
CA LEU A 7 -31.04 -3.10 17.18
C LEU A 7 -31.25 -3.73 15.80
N VAL A 8 -30.79 -3.06 14.75
CA VAL A 8 -30.63 -3.68 13.44
C VAL A 8 -29.27 -4.39 13.48
N THR A 9 -29.26 -5.64 13.86
CA THR A 9 -28.15 -6.55 13.56
C THR A 9 -28.27 -6.90 12.07
N SER A 10 -27.71 -6.08 11.21
CA SER A 10 -27.55 -6.39 9.80
C SER A 10 -26.37 -7.37 9.68
N ALA A 11 -26.65 -8.63 9.86
CA ALA A 11 -25.74 -9.70 9.49
C ALA A 11 -25.84 -9.89 7.97
N GLY A 12 -24.96 -9.20 7.23
CA GLY A 12 -24.83 -9.34 5.77
C GLY A 12 -24.72 -7.99 5.07
N ALA A 13 -23.74 -7.84 4.18
CA ALA A 13 -23.67 -6.68 3.30
C ALA A 13 -24.92 -6.68 2.41
N ASP A 14 -25.59 -5.53 2.27
CA ASP A 14 -26.71 -5.38 1.34
C ASP A 14 -26.24 -5.69 -0.08
N VAL A 15 -26.93 -6.59 -0.75
CA VAL A 15 -26.59 -7.06 -2.11
C VAL A 15 -26.50 -5.89 -3.10
N SER A 16 -27.30 -4.86 -2.92
CA SER A 16 -27.26 -3.64 -3.76
C SER A 16 -25.96 -2.87 -3.57
N THR A 17 -25.51 -2.70 -2.35
CA THR A 17 -24.23 -2.04 -1.99
C THR A 17 -23.02 -2.82 -2.54
N VAL A 18 -23.06 -4.15 -2.42
CA VAL A 18 -21.99 -5.02 -2.99
C VAL A 18 -21.96 -4.88 -4.49
N ASN A 19 -23.12 -4.95 -5.18
CA ASN A 19 -23.16 -4.83 -6.63
C ASN A 19 -22.69 -3.46 -7.13
N GLU A 20 -23.01 -2.40 -6.41
CA GLU A 20 -22.56 -1.05 -6.73
C GLU A 20 -21.03 -0.93 -6.58
N ALA A 21 -20.47 -1.43 -5.49
CA ALA A 21 -19.02 -1.43 -5.25
C ALA A 21 -18.28 -2.24 -6.34
N VAL A 22 -18.76 -3.43 -6.70
CA VAL A 22 -18.22 -4.26 -7.77
C VAL A 22 -18.23 -3.51 -9.12
N SER A 23 -19.34 -2.89 -9.45
CA SER A 23 -19.52 -2.14 -10.70
C SER A 23 -18.55 -0.96 -10.81
N GLN A 24 -18.41 -0.21 -9.71
CA GLN A 24 -17.48 0.93 -9.64
C GLN A 24 -16.02 0.48 -9.76
N ARG A 25 -15.64 -0.64 -9.11
CA ARG A 25 -14.27 -1.17 -9.17
C ARG A 25 -13.92 -1.70 -10.55
N ILE A 26 -14.80 -2.44 -11.21
CA ILE A 26 -14.61 -2.89 -12.59
C ILE A 26 -14.33 -1.69 -13.49
N LYS A 27 -15.16 -0.64 -13.40
CA LYS A 27 -15.00 0.60 -14.17
C LYS A 27 -13.69 1.32 -13.84
N LEU A 28 -13.30 1.36 -12.56
CA LEU A 28 -12.06 1.98 -12.09
C LEU A 28 -10.84 1.26 -12.67
N TYR A 29 -10.74 -0.06 -12.48
CA TYR A 29 -9.63 -0.86 -13.00
C TYR A 29 -9.53 -0.79 -14.53
N ARG A 30 -10.65 -0.84 -15.26
CA ARG A 30 -10.62 -0.65 -16.70
C ARG A 30 -10.00 0.70 -17.09
N LYS A 31 -10.37 1.78 -16.41
CA LYS A 31 -9.82 3.12 -16.66
C LYS A 31 -8.33 3.21 -16.32
N GLN A 32 -7.91 2.66 -15.18
CA GLN A 32 -6.50 2.61 -14.76
C GLN A 32 -5.63 1.85 -15.78
N LYS A 33 -6.15 0.73 -16.29
CA LYS A 33 -5.48 -0.05 -17.36
C LYS A 33 -5.63 0.59 -18.76
N LYS A 34 -6.28 1.76 -18.86
CA LYS A 34 -6.51 2.49 -20.12
C LYS A 34 -7.23 1.67 -21.18
N LEU A 35 -8.07 0.71 -20.77
CA LEU A 35 -8.84 -0.13 -21.68
C LEU A 35 -10.14 0.57 -22.09
N SER A 36 -10.46 0.53 -23.41
CA SER A 36 -11.78 0.90 -23.88
C SER A 36 -12.82 -0.17 -23.51
N LEU A 37 -14.11 0.16 -23.56
CA LEU A 37 -15.18 -0.83 -23.36
C LEU A 37 -15.09 -1.95 -24.41
N ASP A 38 -14.77 -1.61 -25.67
CA ASP A 38 -14.61 -2.60 -26.74
C ASP A 38 -13.43 -3.53 -26.49
N GLU A 39 -12.31 -2.99 -26.05
CA GLU A 39 -11.12 -3.80 -25.78
C GLU A 39 -11.33 -4.74 -24.58
N LEU A 40 -11.88 -4.24 -23.46
CA LEU A 40 -12.16 -5.09 -22.32
C LEU A 40 -13.20 -6.16 -22.61
N SER A 41 -14.30 -5.82 -23.30
CA SER A 41 -15.32 -6.79 -23.68
C SER A 41 -14.76 -7.91 -24.55
N ARG A 42 -13.90 -7.58 -25.50
CA ARG A 42 -13.19 -8.54 -26.34
C ARG A 42 -12.28 -9.45 -25.53
N ARG A 43 -11.43 -8.88 -24.63
CA ARG A 43 -10.51 -9.66 -23.79
C ARG A 43 -11.23 -10.59 -22.81
N ALA A 44 -12.32 -10.11 -22.22
CA ALA A 44 -13.13 -10.88 -21.28
C ALA A 44 -14.11 -11.84 -21.97
N ASN A 45 -14.20 -11.84 -23.30
CA ASN A 45 -15.15 -12.60 -24.10
C ASN A 45 -16.61 -12.39 -23.65
N ILE A 46 -17.04 -11.13 -23.58
CA ILE A 46 -18.41 -10.70 -23.26
C ILE A 46 -18.89 -9.65 -24.27
N SER A 47 -20.19 -9.41 -24.33
CA SER A 47 -20.70 -8.33 -25.17
C SER A 47 -20.40 -6.96 -24.53
N LYS A 48 -20.16 -5.93 -25.37
CA LYS A 48 -20.01 -4.56 -24.90
C LYS A 48 -21.24 -4.08 -24.14
N GLY A 49 -22.44 -4.46 -24.58
CA GLY A 49 -23.69 -4.13 -23.88
C GLY A 49 -23.72 -4.67 -22.46
N MET A 50 -23.33 -5.94 -22.27
CA MET A 50 -23.22 -6.54 -20.94
C MET A 50 -22.22 -5.78 -20.05
N LEU A 51 -21.06 -5.39 -20.58
CA LEU A 51 -20.07 -4.63 -19.82
C LEU A 51 -20.61 -3.23 -19.41
N VAL A 52 -21.33 -2.57 -20.31
CA VAL A 52 -22.00 -1.27 -20.01
C VAL A 52 -23.04 -1.41 -18.90
N GLU A 53 -23.85 -2.49 -18.93
CA GLU A 53 -24.83 -2.76 -17.89
C GLU A 53 -24.18 -3.05 -16.54
N ILE A 54 -23.09 -3.83 -16.52
CA ILE A 54 -22.31 -4.10 -15.32
C ILE A 54 -21.71 -2.80 -14.74
N GLU A 55 -21.00 -2.03 -15.55
CA GLU A 55 -20.39 -0.76 -15.09
C GLU A 55 -21.43 0.32 -14.72
N GLY A 56 -22.66 0.17 -15.20
CA GLY A 56 -23.79 1.00 -14.86
C GLY A 56 -24.62 0.50 -13.68
N CYS A 57 -24.19 -0.56 -13.00
CA CYS A 57 -24.91 -1.21 -11.89
C CYS A 57 -26.33 -1.72 -12.27
N LYS A 58 -26.55 -2.01 -13.57
CA LYS A 58 -27.84 -2.49 -14.09
C LYS A 58 -27.91 -4.03 -14.21
N ALA A 59 -26.75 -4.69 -14.13
CA ALA A 59 -26.64 -6.14 -14.14
C ALA A 59 -25.77 -6.61 -12.98
N ASN A 60 -26.13 -7.75 -12.38
CA ASN A 60 -25.32 -8.41 -11.36
C ASN A 60 -24.43 -9.47 -12.04
N PRO A 61 -23.10 -9.30 -12.08
CA PRO A 61 -22.22 -10.24 -12.75
C PRO A 61 -22.12 -11.55 -11.97
N SER A 62 -22.19 -12.69 -12.68
CA SER A 62 -21.91 -13.99 -12.09
C SER A 62 -20.42 -14.10 -11.71
N ILE A 63 -20.09 -15.01 -10.78
CA ILE A 63 -18.69 -15.29 -10.40
C ILE A 63 -17.84 -15.65 -11.63
N ALA A 64 -18.36 -16.44 -12.54
CA ALA A 64 -17.66 -16.81 -13.77
C ALA A 64 -17.35 -15.58 -14.65
N LEU A 65 -18.24 -14.60 -14.65
CA LEU A 65 -18.05 -13.34 -15.38
C LEU A 65 -17.02 -12.44 -14.70
N LEU A 66 -17.05 -12.37 -13.35
CA LEU A 66 -16.03 -11.67 -12.58
C LEU A 66 -14.63 -12.27 -12.80
N CYS A 67 -14.49 -13.59 -12.82
CA CYS A 67 -13.23 -14.26 -13.14
C CYS A 67 -12.69 -13.88 -14.53
N ARG A 68 -13.55 -13.80 -15.55
CA ARG A 68 -13.13 -13.39 -16.91
C ARG A 68 -12.70 -11.93 -16.97
N LEU A 69 -13.43 -11.05 -16.30
CA LEU A 69 -13.08 -9.63 -16.23
C LEU A 69 -11.76 -9.41 -15.46
N ALA A 70 -11.58 -10.11 -14.33
CA ALA A 70 -10.36 -10.07 -13.53
C ALA A 70 -9.14 -10.52 -14.36
N ALA A 71 -9.24 -11.68 -15.01
CA ALA A 71 -8.19 -12.18 -15.89
C ALA A 71 -7.86 -11.23 -17.04
N ALA A 72 -8.89 -10.61 -17.67
CA ALA A 72 -8.72 -9.66 -18.76
C ALA A 72 -8.02 -8.35 -18.35
N MET A 73 -8.08 -7.99 -17.07
CA MET A 73 -7.46 -6.79 -16.51
C MET A 73 -6.19 -7.06 -15.69
N GLY A 74 -5.86 -8.35 -15.45
CA GLY A 74 -4.70 -8.73 -14.63
C GLY A 74 -4.86 -8.38 -13.15
N VAL A 75 -6.07 -8.57 -12.60
CA VAL A 75 -6.41 -8.36 -11.19
C VAL A 75 -7.06 -9.62 -10.61
N SER A 76 -7.25 -9.68 -9.29
CA SER A 76 -7.98 -10.78 -8.65
C SER A 76 -9.48 -10.51 -8.62
N VAL A 77 -10.30 -11.55 -8.47
CA VAL A 77 -11.74 -11.40 -8.23
C VAL A 77 -11.99 -10.73 -6.87
N ALA A 78 -11.12 -10.97 -5.90
CA ALA A 78 -11.19 -10.34 -4.58
C ALA A 78 -11.11 -8.81 -4.68
N ASP A 79 -10.31 -8.28 -5.61
CA ASP A 79 -10.21 -6.83 -5.85
C ASP A 79 -11.52 -6.20 -6.30
N PHE A 80 -12.44 -6.95 -6.90
CA PHE A 80 -13.76 -6.47 -7.27
C PHE A 80 -14.76 -6.50 -6.14
N VAL A 81 -14.70 -7.55 -5.28
CA VAL A 81 -15.72 -7.81 -4.25
C VAL A 81 -15.36 -7.24 -2.88
N ASP A 82 -14.19 -6.65 -2.73
CA ASP A 82 -13.83 -5.94 -1.51
C ASP A 82 -14.75 -4.72 -1.34
N VAL A 83 -15.80 -4.88 -0.55
CA VAL A 83 -16.79 -3.82 -0.24
C VAL A 83 -16.35 -2.93 0.93
N SER A 84 -15.11 -3.06 1.39
CA SER A 84 -14.59 -2.15 2.39
C SER A 84 -14.56 -0.75 1.78
N ILE A 85 -15.46 0.10 2.23
CA ILE A 85 -15.38 1.55 2.01
C ILE A 85 -14.23 2.00 2.89
N LYS A 86 -13.01 2.00 2.33
CA LYS A 86 -11.89 2.62 3.04
C LYS A 86 -12.21 4.10 3.13
N PRO A 87 -12.19 4.68 4.32
CA PRO A 87 -12.39 6.12 4.47
C PRO A 87 -11.32 6.87 3.65
N ASP A 88 -11.69 8.02 3.09
CA ASP A 88 -10.74 8.88 2.37
C ASP A 88 -9.53 9.27 3.23
N VAL A 89 -9.72 9.28 4.56
CA VAL A 89 -8.68 9.52 5.55
C VAL A 89 -8.74 8.45 6.62
N HIS A 90 -7.64 7.73 6.79
CA HIS A 90 -7.44 6.79 7.90
C HIS A 90 -6.43 7.39 8.88
N ILE A 91 -6.88 7.65 10.11
CA ILE A 91 -6.01 8.16 11.19
C ILE A 91 -5.49 6.94 11.95
N ILE A 92 -4.16 6.82 12.01
CA ILE A 92 -3.46 5.77 12.76
C ILE A 92 -2.98 6.40 14.07
N THR A 93 -3.46 5.87 15.18
CA THR A 93 -3.03 6.34 16.50
C THR A 93 -1.68 5.73 16.90
N GLU A 94 -0.99 6.35 17.84
CA GLU A 94 0.32 5.87 18.31
C GLU A 94 0.28 4.41 18.81
N ALA A 95 -0.83 4.00 19.42
CA ALA A 95 -1.03 2.64 19.91
C ALA A 95 -1.18 1.59 18.78
N GLU A 96 -1.54 2.01 17.58
CA GLU A 96 -1.71 1.15 16.39
C GLU A 96 -0.44 1.06 15.55
N ILE A 97 0.55 1.93 15.78
CA ILE A 97 1.80 1.95 15.03
C ILE A 97 2.66 0.75 15.44
N PRO A 98 2.90 -0.23 14.54
CA PRO A 98 3.71 -1.38 14.86
C PRO A 98 5.20 -1.00 14.88
N GLU A 99 5.93 -1.60 15.82
CA GLU A 99 7.39 -1.65 15.81
C GLU A 99 7.80 -2.93 15.07
N LEU A 100 8.49 -2.80 13.94
CA LEU A 100 8.84 -3.92 13.06
C LEU A 100 10.33 -4.29 13.13
N TRP A 101 11.15 -3.43 13.71
CA TRP A 101 12.53 -3.74 14.05
C TRP A 101 12.88 -3.15 15.41
N ARG A 102 13.64 -3.93 16.19
CA ARG A 102 14.25 -3.50 17.44
C ARG A 102 15.74 -3.83 17.40
N GLY A 103 16.55 -2.80 17.62
CA GLY A 103 17.99 -2.94 17.74
C GLY A 103 18.42 -3.53 19.07
N ASP A 104 19.62 -4.11 19.12
CA ASP A 104 20.16 -4.78 20.32
C ASP A 104 20.38 -3.81 21.48
N LYS A 105 20.48 -2.52 21.22
CA LYS A 105 20.68 -1.47 22.23
C LYS A 105 19.41 -0.67 22.52
N GLY A 106 18.31 -1.00 21.88
CA GLY A 106 17.00 -0.42 22.13
C GLY A 106 16.47 0.53 21.04
N GLY A 107 17.21 0.71 19.95
CA GLY A 107 16.71 1.39 18.76
C GLY A 107 15.50 0.70 18.16
N SER A 108 14.74 1.41 17.33
CA SER A 108 13.48 0.91 16.78
C SER A 108 13.22 1.42 15.36
N ALA A 109 12.47 0.62 14.58
CA ALA A 109 11.84 1.07 13.36
C ALA A 109 10.33 0.84 13.44
N ARG A 110 9.56 1.89 13.26
CA ARG A 110 8.11 1.89 13.35
C ARG A 110 7.50 2.27 12.01
N LEU A 111 6.54 1.47 11.55
CA LEU A 111 5.76 1.76 10.34
C LEU A 111 4.61 2.70 10.70
N LEU A 112 4.76 3.98 10.40
CA LEU A 112 3.80 5.01 10.76
C LEU A 112 2.53 4.93 9.92
N ALA A 113 2.67 4.68 8.62
CA ALA A 113 1.58 4.55 7.67
C ALA A 113 2.03 3.78 6.44
N GLY A 114 1.10 3.12 5.77
CA GLY A 114 1.34 2.45 4.50
C GLY A 114 0.11 2.50 3.60
N SER A 115 0.33 2.53 2.28
CA SER A 115 -0.75 2.35 1.30
C SER A 115 -0.99 0.87 1.04
N ASP A 116 -2.22 0.53 0.63
CA ASP A 116 -2.50 -0.79 0.07
C ASP A 116 -2.27 -0.78 -1.44
N GLY A 117 -2.15 -1.98 -1.97
CA GLY A 117 -2.18 -2.20 -3.41
C GLY A 117 -0.87 -2.72 -3.97
N PRO A 118 -0.82 -2.92 -5.30
CA PRO A 118 0.37 -3.45 -5.91
C PRO A 118 1.55 -2.49 -5.84
N ASP A 119 1.31 -1.18 -5.92
CA ASP A 119 2.33 -0.14 -5.69
C ASP A 119 2.20 0.33 -4.25
N MET A 120 3.17 0.00 -3.40
CA MET A 120 3.15 0.35 -1.98
C MET A 120 3.97 1.60 -1.72
N THR A 121 3.45 2.45 -0.86
CA THR A 121 4.20 3.56 -0.27
C THR A 121 4.09 3.47 1.24
N GLU A 122 5.20 3.42 1.92
CA GLU A 122 5.29 3.29 3.36
C GLU A 122 6.00 4.50 3.95
N LEU A 123 5.60 4.90 5.15
CA LEU A 123 6.23 5.94 5.95
C LEU A 123 6.75 5.33 7.24
N TRP A 124 8.04 5.48 7.49
CA TRP A 124 8.75 4.89 8.60
C TRP A 124 9.38 5.96 9.50
N LEU A 125 9.44 5.68 10.79
CA LEU A 125 10.25 6.40 11.76
C LEU A 125 11.31 5.46 12.33
N TRP A 126 12.55 5.89 12.24
CA TRP A 126 13.71 5.16 12.72
C TRP A 126 14.39 5.90 13.86
N GLU A 127 14.69 5.18 14.92
CA GLU A 127 15.61 5.57 15.97
C GLU A 127 16.69 4.51 16.07
N MET A 128 17.96 4.91 15.96
CA MET A 128 19.10 4.01 16.08
C MET A 128 20.06 4.52 17.15
N LEU A 129 20.35 3.68 18.14
CA LEU A 129 21.31 3.99 19.17
C LEU A 129 22.75 3.80 18.65
N PRO A 130 23.79 4.36 19.35
CA PRO A 130 25.18 4.28 18.94
C PRO A 130 25.65 2.85 18.63
N GLY A 131 26.17 2.65 17.42
CA GLY A 131 26.69 1.37 16.92
C GLY A 131 25.63 0.36 16.50
N GLU A 132 24.36 0.75 16.40
CA GLU A 132 23.32 -0.10 15.81
C GLU A 132 23.36 -0.05 14.29
N LYS A 133 23.00 -1.19 13.69
CA LYS A 133 22.99 -1.39 12.24
C LYS A 133 21.85 -2.29 11.81
N PHE A 134 21.16 -1.87 10.75
CA PHE A 134 20.14 -2.67 10.08
C PHE A 134 20.58 -3.00 8.66
N HIS A 135 20.42 -4.25 8.24
CA HIS A 135 20.74 -4.72 6.89
C HIS A 135 19.47 -5.16 6.16
N SER A 136 19.34 -4.72 4.91
CA SER A 136 18.34 -5.20 3.97
C SER A 136 19.02 -5.93 2.80
N THR A 137 18.43 -7.04 2.38
CA THR A 137 18.87 -7.78 1.17
C THR A 137 18.49 -7.07 -0.13
N GLY A 138 17.67 -6.03 -0.06
CA GLY A 138 17.10 -5.27 -1.17
C GLY A 138 15.62 -5.49 -1.31
N HIS A 139 14.96 -4.49 -1.88
CA HIS A 139 13.53 -4.45 -2.18
C HIS A 139 13.24 -4.94 -3.62
N PRO A 140 11.97 -5.08 -4.03
CA PRO A 140 11.60 -5.32 -5.42
C PRO A 140 12.21 -4.30 -6.38
N SER A 141 12.41 -4.71 -7.65
CA SER A 141 13.06 -3.86 -8.66
C SER A 141 12.35 -2.52 -8.84
N GLY A 142 13.13 -1.44 -8.88
CA GLY A 142 12.64 -0.08 -9.04
C GLY A 142 12.21 0.61 -7.75
N THR A 143 12.41 -0.01 -6.58
CA THR A 143 12.13 0.61 -5.28
C THR A 143 13.04 1.82 -5.04
N LEU A 144 12.40 2.88 -4.55
CA LEU A 144 13.04 4.12 -4.12
C LEU A 144 12.72 4.40 -2.66
N GLU A 145 13.73 4.87 -1.93
CA GLU A 145 13.57 5.42 -0.60
C GLU A 145 13.92 6.91 -0.59
N LEU A 146 13.12 7.67 0.16
CA LEU A 146 13.39 9.07 0.47
C LEU A 146 13.61 9.18 1.96
N LEU A 147 14.78 9.68 2.35
CA LEU A 147 15.20 9.77 3.75
C LEU A 147 15.38 11.23 4.15
N TYR A 148 15.01 11.56 5.39
CA TYR A 148 15.31 12.85 6.02
C TYR A 148 15.82 12.62 7.43
N VAL A 149 17.05 13.05 7.71
CA VAL A 149 17.68 12.90 9.03
C VAL A 149 17.27 14.07 9.91
N GLN A 150 16.56 13.77 11.00
CA GLN A 150 16.09 14.74 11.98
C GLN A 150 17.18 15.10 12.99
N SER A 151 17.94 14.10 13.47
CA SER A 151 19.06 14.28 14.41
C SER A 151 20.10 13.17 14.22
N GLY A 152 21.35 13.46 14.53
CA GLY A 152 22.48 12.57 14.35
C GLY A 152 23.02 12.54 12.93
N THR A 153 23.74 11.48 12.58
CA THR A 153 24.29 11.25 11.23
C THR A 153 24.02 9.82 10.82
N LEU A 154 23.26 9.67 9.73
CA LEU A 154 22.99 8.35 9.13
C LEU A 154 24.18 7.93 8.26
N THR A 155 24.74 6.77 8.54
CA THR A 155 25.61 6.04 7.63
C THR A 155 24.76 5.12 6.77
N LEU A 156 24.58 5.48 5.49
CA LEU A 156 23.77 4.76 4.49
C LEU A 156 24.71 4.01 3.55
N GLY A 157 24.65 2.69 3.55
CA GLY A 157 25.36 1.86 2.58
C GLY A 157 24.43 1.37 1.49
N VAL A 158 24.78 1.57 0.22
CA VAL A 158 24.04 1.03 -0.94
C VAL A 158 25.05 0.33 -1.85
N LYS A 159 24.88 -0.96 -2.05
CA LYS A 159 25.91 -1.83 -2.68
C LYS A 159 27.23 -1.72 -1.91
N GLU A 160 28.28 -1.31 -2.59
CA GLU A 160 29.64 -1.16 -2.03
C GLU A 160 29.97 0.29 -1.62
N THR A 161 29.02 1.22 -1.80
CA THR A 161 29.25 2.64 -1.53
C THR A 161 28.56 3.05 -0.22
N VAL A 162 29.27 3.84 0.58
CA VAL A 162 28.79 4.33 1.86
C VAL A 162 28.68 5.87 1.80
N TYR A 163 27.56 6.36 2.29
CA TYR A 163 27.23 7.79 2.33
C TYR A 163 26.97 8.22 3.78
N LYS A 164 27.35 9.44 4.14
CA LYS A 164 26.95 10.09 5.38
C LYS A 164 25.89 11.14 5.09
N VAL A 165 24.73 11.01 5.75
CA VAL A 165 23.64 11.97 5.66
C VAL A 165 23.49 12.63 7.04
N ASN A 166 23.84 13.90 7.12
CA ASN A 166 23.82 14.64 8.37
C ASN A 166 22.41 15.13 8.73
N SER A 167 22.21 15.50 10.00
CA SER A 167 20.99 16.17 10.47
C SER A 167 20.60 17.34 9.56
N GLY A 168 19.31 17.43 9.23
CA GLY A 168 18.75 18.45 8.32
C GLY A 168 18.92 18.14 6.83
N CYS A 169 19.62 17.04 6.48
CA CYS A 169 19.80 16.62 5.10
C CYS A 169 18.84 15.52 4.70
N SER A 170 18.59 15.43 3.39
CA SER A 170 17.78 14.38 2.76
C SER A 170 18.62 13.57 1.78
N ALA A 171 18.20 12.33 1.55
CA ALA A 171 18.76 11.48 0.51
C ALA A 171 17.64 10.79 -0.27
N THR A 172 17.90 10.51 -1.54
CA THR A 172 17.11 9.60 -2.38
C THR A 172 17.99 8.41 -2.71
N ALA A 173 17.54 7.20 -2.37
CA ALA A 173 18.29 5.98 -2.57
C ALA A 173 17.50 4.98 -3.43
N LYS A 174 18.20 4.29 -4.37
CA LYS A 174 17.68 3.12 -5.06
C LYS A 174 18.02 1.91 -4.22
N THR A 175 17.01 1.29 -3.64
CA THR A 175 17.15 0.24 -2.63
C THR A 175 16.63 -1.11 -3.08
N ASP A 176 16.44 -1.27 -4.39
CA ASP A 176 16.26 -2.57 -5.06
C ASP A 176 17.53 -3.45 -5.07
N VAL A 177 18.50 -3.12 -4.24
CA VAL A 177 19.79 -3.78 -4.05
C VAL A 177 20.11 -3.86 -2.56
N PRO A 178 21.07 -4.73 -2.15
CA PRO A 178 21.51 -4.78 -0.76
C PRO A 178 21.96 -3.42 -0.25
N HIS A 179 21.44 -3.05 0.94
CA HIS A 179 21.72 -1.77 1.59
C HIS A 179 21.67 -1.91 3.10
N PHE A 180 22.16 -0.89 3.81
CA PHE A 180 22.11 -0.85 5.26
C PHE A 180 22.00 0.57 5.80
N TYR A 181 21.44 0.68 7.01
CA TYR A 181 21.44 1.88 7.84
C TYR A 181 22.29 1.61 9.07
N GLU A 182 23.11 2.57 9.47
CA GLU A 182 23.99 2.42 10.62
C GLU A 182 24.18 3.76 11.35
N ASN A 183 24.17 3.73 12.66
CA ASN A 183 24.59 4.83 13.50
C ASN A 183 26.01 4.57 14.01
N GLN A 184 26.99 5.23 13.41
CA GLN A 184 28.41 5.15 13.79
C GLN A 184 28.83 6.22 14.80
N GLU A 185 27.92 7.15 15.16
CA GLU A 185 28.20 8.25 16.08
C GLU A 185 27.85 7.84 17.53
N GLU A 186 28.24 8.69 18.50
CA GLU A 186 28.00 8.46 19.92
C GLU A 186 26.62 8.94 20.40
N SER A 187 25.90 9.69 19.59
CA SER A 187 24.54 10.21 19.86
C SER A 187 23.48 9.41 19.12
N PRO A 188 22.23 9.36 19.62
CA PRO A 188 21.13 8.74 18.92
C PRO A 188 20.88 9.37 17.54
N LEU A 189 20.57 8.53 16.56
CA LEU A 189 20.17 8.91 15.21
C LEU A 189 18.66 8.78 15.09
N ASN A 190 17.99 9.83 14.57
CA ASN A 190 16.58 9.79 14.22
C ASN A 190 16.39 10.22 12.77
N PHE A 191 15.65 9.43 12.00
CA PHE A 191 15.30 9.77 10.62
C PHE A 191 13.92 9.25 10.23
N ILE A 192 13.30 9.96 9.30
CA ILE A 192 12.07 9.54 8.65
C ILE A 192 12.41 9.03 7.26
N MET A 193 11.70 8.01 6.83
CA MET A 193 11.92 7.39 5.53
C MET A 193 10.58 7.04 4.88
N THR A 194 10.49 7.24 3.57
CA THR A 194 9.44 6.62 2.77
C THR A 194 10.07 5.54 1.90
N VAL A 195 9.38 4.40 1.79
CA VAL A 195 9.70 3.33 0.84
C VAL A 195 8.61 3.33 -0.22
N ASN A 196 8.99 3.44 -1.48
CA ASN A 196 8.06 3.33 -2.60
C ASN A 196 8.41 2.11 -3.44
N GLU A 197 7.63 1.05 -3.28
CA GLU A 197 7.75 -0.19 -4.03
C GLU A 197 6.77 -0.19 -5.21
N LYS A 198 7.23 -0.64 -6.36
CA LYS A 198 6.38 -0.83 -7.54
C LYS A 198 6.08 -2.30 -7.73
N ALA A 199 4.83 -2.59 -8.11
CA ALA A 199 4.47 -3.93 -8.55
C ALA A 199 5.31 -4.34 -9.76
N SER A 200 5.87 -5.54 -9.69
CA SER A 200 6.61 -6.18 -10.77
C SER A 200 5.69 -6.64 -11.89
#